data_80f75f5df468bc0d66470390fca3a59b
#
_entry.id   80f75f5df468bc0d66470390fca3a59b
#
_cell.length_a   1.000
_cell.length_b   1.000
_cell.length_c   1.000
_cell.angle_alpha   90.00
_cell.angle_beta   90.00
_cell.angle_gamma   90.00
#
_symmetry.space_group_name_H-M   'P 1'
#
loop_
_entity.id
_entity.type
_entity.pdbx_description
1 polymer ?
#
loop_
_entity_poly.entity_id
_entity_poly.type
_entity_poly.pdbx_seq_one_letter_code
_entity_poly.pdbx_strand_id
1 'polypeptide(L)'
;MNACNTIKQLRSTATFILLLLLIVAAPLLADEPDQQILAHYMPWYTADVKANQFGWHWTMNHFDPTKVDDAGKREIASHHYPQIGPYDSGDPHVLEYHVLLMKLSGIDGVIIDWYGNRDFRDYAMINRNTRALIPWLKKAGLTFTFCYEDQTIKHMITEKEIAATEDVGEAVTEFEKMAKDFFGDESWVRLDGKPILLIFGPQHFEPESWKEVTEKLESPPLVFGLSFLADKFDLDGAFSWPPAIGGKEIPVKQWKSNLESAHKTKRRLMPTAFPGFQDIYAEAKVHDSRGFIAHREGKTFRETLSIAKATRAPLIQIATWNDFGEGTIIEPTEEFGFGYLEHLIETDSNAKYTKADLKLPLMLFKLRQANSESANAIADALFKGDCELARKLMKQRNNLANPE
;
A
#
# COMPACT_ATOMS: atom_id res chain seq x y z
N MET A 1 92.22 9.33 6.83
CA MET A 1 91.29 10.37 7.33
C MET A 1 90.13 10.43 6.33
N ASN A 2 88.91 10.44 6.86
CA ASN A 2 87.66 10.59 6.17
C ASN A 2 86.99 9.38 5.50
N ALA A 3 86.50 8.51 6.36
CA ALA A 3 85.44 7.59 5.97
C ALA A 3 84.42 7.55 7.18
N CYS A 4 83.63 8.62 7.32
CA CYS A 4 82.59 8.60 8.38
C CYS A 4 81.55 9.73 8.18
N ASN A 5 80.86 9.78 7.03
CA ASN A 5 79.75 10.75 6.92
C ASN A 5 78.65 10.38 5.89
N THR A 6 78.56 9.11 5.50
CA THR A 6 77.56 8.74 4.47
C THR A 6 76.44 7.79 4.92
N ILE A 7 76.26 7.56 6.24
CA ILE A 7 75.29 6.59 6.77
C ILE A 7 74.14 7.27 7.54
N LYS A 8 74.05 8.59 7.64
CA LYS A 8 72.96 9.26 8.38
C LYS A 8 71.83 9.88 7.53
N GLN A 9 71.91 9.82 6.18
CA GLN A 9 70.85 10.39 5.34
C GLN A 9 69.87 9.38 4.70
N LEU A 10 70.08 8.09 4.88
CA LEU A 10 69.20 7.03 4.30
C LEU A 10 68.15 6.45 5.27
N ARG A 11 68.03 6.98 6.48
CA ARG A 11 66.98 6.52 7.46
C ARG A 11 65.83 7.46 7.63
N SER A 12 65.77 8.61 6.97
CA SER A 12 64.67 9.62 7.12
C SER A 12 63.64 9.59 5.99
N THR A 13 63.88 8.89 4.88
CA THR A 13 62.95 8.83 3.74
C THR A 13 62.07 7.58 3.68
N ALA A 14 62.43 6.55 4.47
CA ALA A 14 61.63 5.30 4.48
C ALA A 14 60.43 5.35 5.44
N THR A 15 60.40 6.31 6.40
CA THR A 15 59.34 6.42 7.38
C THR A 15 58.17 7.36 6.96
N PHE A 16 58.37 8.17 5.90
CA PHE A 16 57.32 9.05 5.37
C PHE A 16 56.47 8.44 4.25
N ILE A 17 56.92 7.33 3.63
CA ILE A 17 56.17 6.65 2.55
C ILE A 17 55.19 5.62 3.12
N LEU A 18 55.36 5.17 4.36
CA LEU A 18 54.46 4.18 4.99
C LEU A 18 53.23 4.81 5.67
N LEU A 19 53.16 6.15 5.81
CA LEU A 19 52.00 6.85 6.39
C LEU A 19 51.01 7.41 5.36
N LEU A 20 51.32 7.31 4.05
CA LEU A 20 50.44 7.81 2.97
C LEU A 20 49.63 6.69 2.26
N LEU A 21 49.71 5.44 2.70
CA LEU A 21 49.03 4.31 2.08
C LEU A 21 47.92 3.70 2.96
N LEU A 22 47.55 4.37 4.06
CA LEU A 22 46.45 3.94 4.96
C LEU A 22 45.24 4.88 4.92
N ILE A 23 45.14 5.77 3.94
CA ILE A 23 43.91 6.56 3.68
C ILE A 23 43.36 6.12 2.31
N VAL A 24 43.06 4.84 2.17
CA VAL A 24 42.26 4.38 1.04
C VAL A 24 41.35 3.27 1.49
N ALA A 25 40.06 3.56 1.31
CA ALA A 25 38.90 2.69 1.41
C ALA A 25 38.37 2.48 2.83
N ALA A 26 37.87 3.55 3.46
CA ALA A 26 36.53 3.38 3.97
C ALA A 26 35.64 3.10 2.75
N PRO A 27 34.91 2.00 2.61
CA PRO A 27 33.86 1.93 1.63
C PRO A 27 32.99 3.15 1.93
N LEU A 28 32.77 4.02 0.95
CA LEU A 28 31.58 4.84 0.92
C LEU A 28 30.46 3.81 1.08
N LEU A 29 29.92 3.68 2.28
CA LEU A 29 28.59 3.19 2.48
C LEU A 29 27.76 4.16 1.64
N ALA A 30 27.49 3.80 0.40
CA ALA A 30 26.46 4.45 -0.36
C ALA A 30 25.26 4.38 0.56
N ASP A 31 24.72 5.55 0.93
CA ASP A 31 23.44 5.60 1.63
C ASP A 31 22.52 4.65 0.90
N GLU A 32 22.06 3.62 1.60
CA GLU A 32 21.09 2.70 1.01
C GLU A 32 19.92 3.57 0.53
N PRO A 33 19.46 3.41 -0.72
CA PRO A 33 18.36 4.23 -1.20
C PRO A 33 17.19 4.01 -0.25
N ASP A 34 16.64 5.11 0.25
CA ASP A 34 15.49 5.12 1.15
C ASP A 34 14.32 4.47 0.38
N GLN A 35 13.98 3.24 0.75
CA GLN A 35 12.94 2.45 0.07
C GLN A 35 11.59 2.91 0.58
N GLN A 36 10.77 3.52 -0.29
CA GLN A 36 9.40 3.89 0.07
C GLN A 36 8.48 2.67 0.07
N ILE A 37 7.71 2.53 1.13
CA ILE A 37 6.70 1.48 1.30
C ILE A 37 5.31 2.04 0.98
N LEU A 38 4.67 1.50 -0.05
CA LEU A 38 3.34 1.90 -0.50
C LEU A 38 2.35 0.76 -0.23
N ALA A 39 1.25 1.04 0.48
CA ALA A 39 0.20 0.05 0.70
C ALA A 39 -0.87 0.14 -0.40
N HIS A 40 -1.23 -0.98 -1.02
CA HIS A 40 -2.33 -1.04 -1.98
C HIS A 40 -3.65 -0.90 -1.23
N TYR A 41 -4.47 0.09 -1.58
CA TYR A 41 -5.65 0.51 -0.84
C TYR A 41 -6.92 0.36 -1.68
N MET A 42 -7.92 -0.32 -1.12
CA MET A 42 -9.21 -0.57 -1.74
C MET A 42 -10.26 0.44 -1.23
N PRO A 43 -10.71 1.43 -2.02
CA PRO A 43 -11.66 2.47 -1.60
C PRO A 43 -13.13 2.09 -1.85
N TRP A 44 -13.46 0.83 -1.97
CA TRP A 44 -14.74 0.32 -2.47
C TRP A 44 -15.78 -0.12 -1.43
N TYR A 45 -15.44 -0.03 -0.14
CA TYR A 45 -16.37 -0.44 0.92
C TYR A 45 -17.42 0.65 1.16
N THR A 46 -18.69 0.23 1.30
CA THR A 46 -19.78 1.11 1.71
C THR A 46 -20.58 0.48 2.84
N ALA A 47 -20.87 1.28 3.86
CA ALA A 47 -21.70 0.87 4.99
C ALA A 47 -22.39 2.07 5.64
N ASP A 48 -23.71 2.02 5.78
CA ASP A 48 -24.44 2.78 6.77
C ASP A 48 -24.89 1.82 7.88
N VAL A 49 -24.05 1.71 8.91
CA VAL A 49 -24.27 0.78 10.02
C VAL A 49 -25.55 1.10 10.77
N LYS A 50 -25.96 2.39 10.83
CA LYS A 50 -27.19 2.83 11.52
C LYS A 50 -28.44 2.46 10.73
N ALA A 51 -28.36 2.56 9.41
CA ALA A 51 -29.46 2.16 8.52
C ALA A 51 -29.43 0.65 8.18
N ASN A 52 -28.43 -0.12 8.65
CA ASN A 52 -28.18 -1.50 8.26
C ASN A 52 -28.05 -1.70 6.74
N GLN A 53 -27.34 -0.79 6.06
CA GLN A 53 -27.10 -0.86 4.62
C GLN A 53 -25.60 -1.11 4.37
N PHE A 54 -25.31 -2.11 3.54
CA PHE A 54 -23.93 -2.53 3.26
C PHE A 54 -23.76 -2.79 1.77
N GLY A 55 -22.63 -2.33 1.24
CA GLY A 55 -22.30 -2.51 -0.17
C GLY A 55 -21.84 -3.93 -0.52
N TRP A 56 -21.64 -4.12 -1.81
CA TRP A 56 -21.30 -5.42 -2.38
C TRP A 56 -20.03 -6.02 -1.75
N HIS A 57 -19.00 -5.23 -1.53
CA HIS A 57 -17.72 -5.72 -0.99
C HIS A 57 -17.81 -6.23 0.45
N TRP A 58 -18.85 -5.84 1.22
CA TRP A 58 -19.15 -6.43 2.53
C TRP A 58 -20.11 -7.62 2.45
N THR A 59 -20.90 -7.73 1.37
CA THR A 59 -21.96 -8.74 1.28
C THR A 59 -21.70 -9.79 0.21
N MET A 60 -21.07 -9.43 -0.89
CA MET A 60 -20.96 -10.22 -2.14
C MET A 60 -22.30 -10.85 -2.54
N ASN A 61 -23.45 -10.20 -2.20
CA ASN A 61 -24.81 -10.68 -2.39
C ASN A 61 -25.10 -12.06 -1.74
N HIS A 62 -24.28 -12.46 -0.78
CA HIS A 62 -24.38 -13.77 -0.11
C HIS A 62 -24.38 -13.63 1.42
N PHE A 63 -23.51 -12.81 1.97
CA PHE A 63 -23.42 -12.52 3.41
C PHE A 63 -24.38 -11.40 3.80
N ASP A 64 -24.86 -11.45 5.04
CA ASP A 64 -25.86 -10.52 5.57
C ASP A 64 -25.35 -9.79 6.81
N PRO A 65 -24.70 -8.61 6.67
CA PRO A 65 -24.18 -7.85 7.82
C PRO A 65 -25.25 -7.29 8.76
N THR A 66 -26.55 -7.47 8.47
CA THR A 66 -27.61 -7.16 9.44
C THR A 66 -27.69 -8.21 10.55
N LYS A 67 -27.21 -9.42 10.29
CA LYS A 67 -27.05 -10.47 11.30
C LYS A 67 -25.83 -10.17 12.17
N VAL A 68 -26.03 -10.22 13.46
CA VAL A 68 -25.02 -9.95 14.48
C VAL A 68 -24.96 -11.15 15.41
N ASP A 69 -23.78 -11.69 15.66
CA ASP A 69 -23.58 -12.79 16.58
C ASP A 69 -23.59 -12.35 18.06
N ASP A 70 -23.47 -13.31 18.98
CA ASP A 70 -23.45 -13.05 20.43
C ASP A 70 -22.27 -12.20 20.90
N ALA A 71 -21.19 -12.13 20.10
CA ALA A 71 -20.02 -11.28 20.34
C ALA A 71 -20.18 -9.86 19.75
N GLY A 72 -21.27 -9.59 19.06
CA GLY A 72 -21.52 -8.29 18.40
C GLY A 72 -20.88 -8.17 17.02
N LYS A 73 -20.36 -9.24 16.43
CA LYS A 73 -19.79 -9.26 15.08
C LYS A 73 -20.89 -9.42 14.02
N ARG A 74 -20.78 -8.65 12.95
CA ARG A 74 -21.65 -8.75 11.78
C ARG A 74 -21.15 -9.83 10.81
N GLU A 75 -22.07 -10.53 10.15
CA GLU A 75 -21.76 -11.48 9.09
C GLU A 75 -21.30 -10.72 7.85
N ILE A 76 -20.00 -10.81 7.47
CA ILE A 76 -19.42 -10.09 6.35
C ILE A 76 -18.72 -11.03 5.37
N ALA A 77 -18.54 -10.58 4.12
CA ALA A 77 -17.83 -11.31 3.07
C ALA A 77 -16.30 -11.26 3.30
N SER A 78 -15.83 -11.81 4.41
CA SER A 78 -14.43 -11.91 4.76
C SER A 78 -14.19 -12.96 5.84
N HIS A 79 -13.02 -13.59 5.80
CA HIS A 79 -12.52 -14.44 6.88
C HIS A 79 -11.93 -13.65 8.06
N HIS A 80 -11.68 -12.35 7.88
CA HIS A 80 -11.06 -11.48 8.87
C HIS A 80 -11.96 -10.30 9.19
N TYR A 81 -12.00 -9.90 10.46
CA TYR A 81 -12.91 -8.86 10.91
C TYR A 81 -12.16 -7.57 11.24
N PRO A 82 -12.49 -6.43 10.59
CA PRO A 82 -11.83 -5.16 10.88
C PRO A 82 -11.94 -4.78 12.35
N GLN A 83 -10.88 -4.24 12.95
CA GLN A 83 -10.87 -3.79 14.34
C GLN A 83 -11.92 -2.72 14.65
N ILE A 84 -12.36 -1.99 13.61
CA ILE A 84 -13.39 -0.94 13.69
C ILE A 84 -14.77 -1.41 13.19
N GLY A 85 -14.91 -2.71 12.87
CA GLY A 85 -16.09 -3.28 12.21
C GLY A 85 -16.19 -2.92 10.73
N PRO A 86 -17.20 -3.42 9.99
CA PRO A 86 -17.43 -3.06 8.61
C PRO A 86 -17.76 -1.56 8.49
N TYR A 87 -17.12 -0.90 7.53
CA TYR A 87 -17.09 0.55 7.40
C TYR A 87 -17.40 1.05 5.99
N ASP A 88 -17.62 2.37 5.87
CA ASP A 88 -17.67 3.10 4.62
C ASP A 88 -16.29 3.72 4.32
N SER A 89 -15.74 3.44 3.13
CA SER A 89 -14.45 3.99 2.69
C SER A 89 -14.48 5.50 2.44
N GLY A 90 -15.66 6.12 2.42
CA GLY A 90 -15.83 7.58 2.34
C GLY A 90 -16.03 8.25 3.71
N ASP A 91 -16.14 7.48 4.80
CA ASP A 91 -16.31 8.05 6.15
C ASP A 91 -15.00 8.79 6.58
N PRO A 92 -15.08 10.10 6.89
CA PRO A 92 -13.91 10.87 7.28
C PRO A 92 -13.21 10.35 8.54
N HIS A 93 -13.93 9.70 9.46
CA HIS A 93 -13.31 9.13 10.65
C HIS A 93 -12.54 7.82 10.36
N VAL A 94 -13.03 7.04 9.39
CA VAL A 94 -12.32 5.86 8.87
C VAL A 94 -11.07 6.28 8.11
N LEU A 95 -11.18 7.30 7.23
CA LEU A 95 -10.03 7.84 6.49
C LEU A 95 -8.97 8.41 7.45
N GLU A 96 -9.37 9.17 8.49
CA GLU A 96 -8.48 9.65 9.54
C GLU A 96 -7.77 8.50 10.26
N TYR A 97 -8.50 7.45 10.63
CA TYR A 97 -7.98 6.26 11.30
C TYR A 97 -6.94 5.52 10.44
N HIS A 98 -7.27 5.22 9.19
CA HIS A 98 -6.37 4.52 8.27
C HIS A 98 -5.09 5.29 8.02
N VAL A 99 -5.20 6.57 7.68
CA VAL A 99 -4.05 7.42 7.32
C VAL A 99 -3.12 7.64 8.52
N LEU A 100 -3.66 7.81 9.72
CA LEU A 100 -2.87 7.92 10.95
C LEU A 100 -2.14 6.60 11.27
N LEU A 101 -2.78 5.45 11.09
CA LEU A 101 -2.11 4.16 11.25
C LEU A 101 -0.96 3.98 10.26
N MET A 102 -1.18 4.30 8.99
CA MET A 102 -0.14 4.25 7.97
C MET A 102 1.05 5.14 8.34
N LYS A 103 0.80 6.40 8.70
CA LYS A 103 1.83 7.34 9.16
C LYS A 103 2.63 6.79 10.34
N LEU A 104 1.94 6.27 11.35
CA LEU A 104 2.58 5.80 12.59
C LEU A 104 3.28 4.44 12.42
N SER A 105 2.99 3.69 11.37
CA SER A 105 3.65 2.41 11.07
C SER A 105 4.83 2.53 10.11
N GLY A 106 5.10 3.74 9.56
CA GLY A 106 6.20 3.93 8.60
C GLY A 106 5.82 3.55 7.16
N ILE A 107 4.53 3.55 6.82
CA ILE A 107 4.08 3.49 5.42
C ILE A 107 4.20 4.90 4.83
N ASP A 108 4.83 5.01 3.66
CA ASP A 108 5.14 6.30 3.02
C ASP A 108 4.03 6.79 2.09
N GLY A 109 3.14 5.90 1.67
CA GLY A 109 2.05 6.26 0.78
C GLY A 109 1.15 5.09 0.42
N VAL A 110 0.27 5.33 -0.55
CA VAL A 110 -0.70 4.34 -1.01
C VAL A 110 -0.73 4.20 -2.53
N ILE A 111 -1.06 3.01 -2.98
CA ILE A 111 -1.47 2.72 -4.34
C ILE A 111 -2.97 2.52 -4.28
N ILE A 112 -3.75 3.45 -4.81
CA ILE A 112 -5.22 3.41 -4.71
C ILE A 112 -5.77 2.63 -5.90
N ASP A 113 -6.51 1.56 -5.63
CA ASP A 113 -7.23 0.84 -6.66
C ASP A 113 -8.32 1.73 -7.26
N TRP A 114 -8.32 1.92 -8.60
CA TRP A 114 -9.11 2.94 -9.25
C TRP A 114 -9.70 2.48 -10.58
N TYR A 115 -11.01 2.71 -10.75
CA TYR A 115 -11.81 2.18 -11.85
C TYR A 115 -12.22 3.22 -12.91
N GLY A 116 -11.70 4.45 -12.79
CA GLY A 116 -12.04 5.54 -13.71
C GLY A 116 -13.01 6.57 -13.11
N ASN A 117 -13.47 7.48 -13.99
CA ASN A 117 -14.33 8.60 -13.58
C ASN A 117 -15.82 8.37 -13.95
N ARG A 118 -16.12 7.32 -14.70
CA ARG A 118 -17.49 7.04 -15.19
C ARG A 118 -18.46 6.75 -14.05
N ASP A 119 -19.70 7.23 -14.20
CA ASP A 119 -20.82 6.83 -13.35
C ASP A 119 -21.44 5.54 -13.88
N PHE A 120 -20.73 4.43 -13.65
CA PHE A 120 -21.10 3.10 -14.07
C PHE A 120 -20.81 2.13 -12.94
N ARG A 121 -21.75 1.26 -12.59
CA ARG A 121 -21.66 0.39 -11.42
C ARG A 121 -21.28 1.19 -10.16
N ASP A 122 -20.20 0.79 -9.48
CA ASP A 122 -19.67 1.46 -8.28
C ASP A 122 -18.47 2.40 -8.57
N TYR A 123 -18.09 2.59 -9.86
CA TYR A 123 -16.90 3.36 -10.23
C TYR A 123 -16.95 4.82 -9.76
N ALA A 124 -18.11 5.49 -9.90
CA ALA A 124 -18.27 6.86 -9.40
C ALA A 124 -18.10 6.94 -7.88
N MET A 125 -18.56 5.92 -7.15
CA MET A 125 -18.40 5.83 -5.69
C MET A 125 -16.92 5.62 -5.34
N ILE A 126 -16.22 4.69 -6.00
CA ILE A 126 -14.78 4.43 -5.83
C ILE A 126 -13.98 5.70 -6.10
N ASN A 127 -14.25 6.40 -7.21
CA ASN A 127 -13.59 7.67 -7.54
C ASN A 127 -13.87 8.76 -6.49
N ARG A 128 -15.10 8.88 -5.99
CA ARG A 128 -15.45 9.80 -4.90
C ARG A 128 -14.66 9.49 -3.62
N ASN A 129 -14.59 8.24 -3.22
CA ASN A 129 -13.85 7.80 -2.04
C ASN A 129 -12.34 8.02 -2.20
N THR A 130 -11.79 7.74 -3.39
CA THR A 130 -10.41 8.06 -3.76
C THR A 130 -10.11 9.55 -3.56
N ARG A 131 -10.98 10.42 -4.09
CA ARG A 131 -10.82 11.88 -3.95
C ARG A 131 -10.99 12.35 -2.51
N ALA A 132 -11.81 11.68 -1.70
CA ALA A 132 -11.97 11.97 -0.28
C ALA A 132 -10.73 11.55 0.55
N LEU A 133 -10.02 10.48 0.15
CA LEU A 133 -8.81 9.99 0.84
C LEU A 133 -7.61 10.93 0.64
N ILE A 134 -7.42 11.49 -0.56
CA ILE A 134 -6.23 12.26 -0.92
C ILE A 134 -5.92 13.42 0.05
N PRO A 135 -6.87 14.26 0.47
CA PRO A 135 -6.59 15.34 1.44
C PRO A 135 -6.07 14.81 2.79
N TRP A 136 -6.51 13.64 3.23
CA TRP A 136 -6.04 13.02 4.48
C TRP A 136 -4.62 12.51 4.34
N LEU A 137 -4.27 11.88 3.21
CA LEU A 137 -2.91 11.47 2.89
C LEU A 137 -1.95 12.66 2.92
N LYS A 138 -2.31 13.75 2.23
CA LYS A 138 -1.53 14.99 2.20
C LYS A 138 -1.36 15.59 3.60
N LYS A 139 -2.42 15.63 4.40
CA LYS A 139 -2.36 16.10 5.80
C LYS A 139 -1.39 15.26 6.65
N ALA A 140 -1.27 13.97 6.36
CA ALA A 140 -0.34 13.07 7.04
C ALA A 140 1.09 13.12 6.49
N GLY A 141 1.31 13.77 5.35
CA GLY A 141 2.60 13.76 4.63
C GLY A 141 2.86 12.47 3.87
N LEU A 142 1.81 11.75 3.47
CA LEU A 142 1.88 10.52 2.69
C LEU A 142 1.70 10.79 1.20
N THR A 143 2.36 9.98 0.38
CA THR A 143 2.26 10.02 -1.08
C THR A 143 1.14 9.13 -1.60
N PHE A 144 0.77 9.28 -2.88
CA PHE A 144 -0.20 8.41 -3.51
C PHE A 144 0.07 8.21 -5.00
N THR A 145 -0.39 7.10 -5.52
CA THR A 145 -0.57 6.83 -6.94
C THR A 145 -1.79 5.95 -7.13
N PHE A 146 -2.20 5.73 -8.39
CA PHE A 146 -3.33 4.84 -8.68
C PHE A 146 -2.85 3.52 -9.27
N CYS A 147 -3.68 2.50 -9.08
CA CYS A 147 -3.66 1.26 -9.84
C CYS A 147 -4.96 1.19 -10.64
N TYR A 148 -4.87 1.33 -11.96
CA TYR A 148 -6.02 1.25 -12.84
C TYR A 148 -6.33 -0.19 -13.22
N GLU A 149 -7.61 -0.53 -13.27
CA GLU A 149 -8.08 -1.82 -13.81
C GLU A 149 -8.70 -1.65 -15.19
N ASP A 150 -8.01 -2.07 -16.24
CA ASP A 150 -8.52 -1.99 -17.61
C ASP A 150 -9.69 -2.95 -17.91
N GLN A 151 -9.94 -3.91 -17.03
CA GLN A 151 -11.16 -4.74 -17.07
C GLN A 151 -12.45 -3.91 -16.92
N THR A 152 -12.36 -2.72 -16.34
CA THR A 152 -13.48 -1.76 -16.27
C THR A 152 -14.01 -1.42 -17.66
N ILE A 153 -13.12 -1.24 -18.66
CA ILE A 153 -13.46 -1.04 -20.07
C ILE A 153 -14.25 -2.23 -20.63
N LYS A 154 -13.76 -3.45 -20.37
CA LYS A 154 -14.44 -4.68 -20.78
C LYS A 154 -15.86 -4.78 -20.22
N HIS A 155 -16.04 -4.41 -18.96
CA HIS A 155 -17.34 -4.40 -18.31
C HIS A 155 -18.29 -3.40 -18.97
N MET A 156 -17.83 -2.17 -19.25
CA MET A 156 -18.62 -1.14 -19.94
C MET A 156 -19.04 -1.60 -21.34
N ILE A 157 -18.17 -2.25 -22.10
CA ILE A 157 -18.49 -2.82 -23.41
C ILE A 157 -19.53 -3.93 -23.28
N THR A 158 -19.35 -4.84 -22.32
CA THR A 158 -20.24 -5.97 -22.11
C THR A 158 -21.65 -5.54 -21.78
N GLU A 159 -21.81 -4.45 -21.01
CA GLU A 159 -23.10 -3.89 -20.61
C GLU A 159 -23.61 -2.81 -21.58
N LYS A 160 -22.88 -2.56 -22.67
CA LYS A 160 -23.23 -1.61 -23.74
C LYS A 160 -23.24 -0.13 -23.28
N GLU A 161 -22.48 0.19 -22.25
CA GLU A 161 -22.24 1.55 -21.81
C GLU A 161 -21.36 2.32 -22.80
N ILE A 162 -20.42 1.63 -23.45
CA ILE A 162 -19.62 2.11 -24.56
C ILE A 162 -19.56 1.06 -25.68
N ALA A 163 -19.29 1.49 -26.92
CA ALA A 163 -19.04 0.57 -28.02
C ALA A 163 -17.61 -0.01 -27.93
N ALA A 164 -17.43 -1.25 -28.44
CA ALA A 164 -16.10 -1.88 -28.42
C ALA A 164 -15.02 -1.10 -29.20
N THR A 165 -15.43 -0.26 -30.16
CA THR A 165 -14.53 0.61 -30.94
C THR A 165 -14.12 1.88 -30.19
N GLU A 166 -14.67 2.13 -29.01
CA GLU A 166 -14.41 3.32 -28.19
C GLU A 166 -13.42 3.03 -27.04
N ASP A 167 -12.99 1.78 -26.86
CA ASP A 167 -12.20 1.32 -25.73
C ASP A 167 -10.88 2.11 -25.52
N VAL A 168 -10.09 2.29 -26.60
CA VAL A 168 -8.85 3.08 -26.57
C VAL A 168 -9.15 4.54 -26.24
N GLY A 169 -10.20 5.13 -26.88
CA GLY A 169 -10.61 6.52 -26.66
C GLY A 169 -11.06 6.75 -25.21
N GLU A 170 -11.78 5.80 -24.64
CA GLU A 170 -12.20 5.84 -23.24
C GLU A 170 -11.00 5.82 -22.28
N ALA A 171 -10.07 4.89 -22.47
CA ALA A 171 -8.86 4.80 -21.63
C ALA A 171 -8.02 6.11 -21.73
N VAL A 172 -7.85 6.66 -22.92
CA VAL A 172 -7.15 7.96 -23.13
C VAL A 172 -7.86 9.07 -22.35
N THR A 173 -9.19 9.16 -22.46
CA THR A 173 -10.00 10.16 -21.75
C THR A 173 -9.84 10.06 -20.25
N GLU A 174 -9.89 8.84 -19.70
CA GLU A 174 -9.70 8.59 -18.26
C GLU A 174 -8.30 8.99 -17.78
N PHE A 175 -7.27 8.65 -18.55
CA PHE A 175 -5.87 8.93 -18.17
C PHE A 175 -5.54 10.43 -18.32
N GLU A 176 -6.00 11.10 -19.37
CA GLU A 176 -5.82 12.56 -19.52
C GLU A 176 -6.52 13.34 -18.40
N LYS A 177 -7.72 12.91 -18.01
CA LYS A 177 -8.42 13.51 -16.88
C LYS A 177 -7.66 13.27 -15.56
N MET A 178 -7.17 12.07 -15.33
CA MET A 178 -6.35 11.74 -14.16
C MET A 178 -5.05 12.57 -14.16
N ALA A 179 -4.36 12.64 -15.29
CA ALA A 179 -3.13 13.42 -15.42
C ALA A 179 -3.36 14.90 -15.11
N LYS A 180 -4.43 15.48 -15.67
CA LYS A 180 -4.83 16.86 -15.41
C LYS A 180 -5.15 17.12 -13.94
N ASP A 181 -5.88 16.19 -13.31
CA ASP A 181 -6.35 16.37 -11.93
C ASP A 181 -5.23 16.17 -10.90
N PHE A 182 -4.23 15.28 -11.17
CA PHE A 182 -3.33 14.78 -10.14
C PHE A 182 -1.84 14.83 -10.46
N PHE A 183 -1.39 14.76 -11.72
CA PHE A 183 0.06 14.70 -12.00
C PHE A 183 0.82 15.98 -11.60
N GLY A 184 0.13 17.11 -11.41
CA GLY A 184 0.71 18.33 -10.83
C GLY A 184 0.84 18.31 -9.30
N ASP A 185 0.27 17.31 -8.60
CA ASP A 185 0.32 17.23 -7.14
C ASP A 185 1.69 16.72 -6.68
N GLU A 186 2.32 17.44 -5.74
CA GLU A 186 3.63 17.09 -5.17
C GLU A 186 3.61 15.77 -4.41
N SER A 187 2.44 15.35 -3.91
CA SER A 187 2.26 14.06 -3.22
C SER A 187 2.05 12.88 -4.18
N TRP A 188 1.95 13.13 -5.51
CA TRP A 188 1.89 12.03 -6.46
C TRP A 188 3.25 11.31 -6.53
N VAL A 189 3.25 9.97 -6.41
CA VAL A 189 4.48 9.16 -6.44
C VAL A 189 5.19 9.31 -7.78
N ARG A 190 6.50 9.60 -7.71
CA ARG A 190 7.35 9.79 -8.87
C ARG A 190 8.59 8.90 -8.79
N LEU A 191 9.04 8.48 -9.97
CA LEU A 191 10.33 7.82 -10.13
C LEU A 191 11.09 8.53 -11.25
N ASP A 192 12.35 8.90 -10.99
CA ASP A 192 13.16 9.68 -11.95
C ASP A 192 12.46 11.00 -12.40
N GLY A 193 11.70 11.63 -11.49
CA GLY A 193 10.94 12.86 -11.75
C GLY A 193 9.65 12.67 -12.55
N LYS A 194 9.35 11.47 -13.05
CA LYS A 194 8.12 11.15 -13.79
C LYS A 194 7.05 10.57 -12.87
N PRO A 195 5.76 10.92 -13.06
CA PRO A 195 4.67 10.29 -12.33
C PRO A 195 4.62 8.79 -12.68
N ILE A 196 4.29 7.96 -11.70
CA ILE A 196 4.04 6.53 -11.96
C ILE A 196 2.55 6.25 -11.91
N LEU A 197 2.13 5.25 -12.68
CA LEU A 197 0.79 4.68 -12.69
C LEU A 197 0.94 3.16 -12.68
N LEU A 198 0.18 2.47 -11.84
CA LEU A 198 0.07 1.02 -11.94
C LEU A 198 -1.15 0.66 -12.77
N ILE A 199 -1.08 -0.49 -13.45
CA ILE A 199 -2.23 -1.12 -14.08
C ILE A 199 -2.32 -2.57 -13.60
N PHE A 200 -3.48 -2.96 -13.05
CA PHE A 200 -3.73 -4.35 -12.69
C PHE A 200 -4.03 -5.16 -13.96
N GLY A 201 -2.99 -5.25 -14.78
CA GLY A 201 -3.09 -5.80 -16.14
C GLY A 201 -1.84 -5.46 -16.94
N PRO A 202 -2.04 -5.09 -18.24
CA PRO A 202 -3.32 -5.02 -18.98
C PRO A 202 -4.01 -6.39 -19.14
N GLN A 203 -5.34 -6.44 -18.95
CA GLN A 203 -6.14 -7.67 -19.04
C GLN A 203 -7.26 -7.59 -20.11
N HIS A 204 -7.67 -6.37 -20.48
CA HIS A 204 -8.63 -6.11 -21.55
C HIS A 204 -7.92 -5.84 -22.87
N PHE A 205 -6.94 -4.92 -22.85
CA PHE A 205 -6.21 -4.53 -24.06
C PHE A 205 -5.25 -5.59 -24.55
N GLU A 206 -5.09 -5.68 -25.88
CA GLU A 206 -3.94 -6.34 -26.49
C GLU A 206 -2.76 -5.34 -26.61
N PRO A 207 -1.52 -5.82 -26.83
CA PRO A 207 -0.33 -4.96 -26.84
C PRO A 207 -0.41 -3.76 -27.80
N GLU A 208 -0.99 -3.97 -28.99
CA GLU A 208 -1.12 -2.92 -30.01
C GLU A 208 -2.08 -1.82 -29.55
N SER A 209 -3.24 -2.19 -28.98
CA SER A 209 -4.23 -1.22 -28.47
C SER A 209 -3.69 -0.50 -27.24
N TRP A 210 -2.98 -1.19 -26.36
CA TRP A 210 -2.33 -0.58 -25.20
C TRP A 210 -1.28 0.45 -25.63
N LYS A 211 -0.46 0.11 -26.61
CA LYS A 211 0.51 1.03 -27.20
C LYS A 211 -0.19 2.28 -27.78
N GLU A 212 -1.30 2.09 -28.49
CA GLU A 212 -2.09 3.20 -29.02
C GLU A 212 -2.61 4.11 -27.90
N VAL A 213 -3.08 3.55 -26.76
CA VAL A 213 -3.47 4.34 -25.58
C VAL A 213 -2.30 5.19 -25.12
N THR A 214 -1.13 4.61 -24.89
CA THR A 214 0.02 5.32 -24.33
C THR A 214 0.60 6.36 -25.29
N GLU A 215 0.60 6.12 -26.60
CA GLU A 215 1.07 7.06 -27.63
C GLU A 215 0.16 8.29 -27.79
N LYS A 216 -1.12 8.19 -27.42
CA LYS A 216 -2.08 9.30 -27.49
C LYS A 216 -2.04 10.22 -26.27
N LEU A 217 -1.37 9.83 -25.17
CA LEU A 217 -1.28 10.66 -23.98
C LEU A 217 -0.32 11.84 -24.17
N GLU A 218 -0.75 13.05 -23.80
CA GLU A 218 0.10 14.25 -23.83
C GLU A 218 1.30 14.16 -22.88
N SER A 219 1.08 13.55 -21.71
CA SER A 219 2.09 13.40 -20.66
C SER A 219 2.07 11.98 -20.09
N PRO A 220 2.64 11.00 -20.81
CA PRO A 220 2.57 9.61 -20.37
C PRO A 220 3.36 9.39 -19.07
N PRO A 221 2.75 8.72 -18.06
CA PRO A 221 3.44 8.32 -16.84
C PRO A 221 4.39 7.14 -17.12
N LEU A 222 5.21 6.77 -16.14
CA LEU A 222 5.83 5.45 -16.12
C LEU A 222 4.77 4.43 -15.71
N VAL A 223 4.50 3.46 -16.58
CA VAL A 223 3.47 2.44 -16.34
C VAL A 223 4.09 1.17 -15.80
N PHE A 224 3.58 0.73 -14.64
CA PHE A 224 3.94 -0.54 -14.01
C PHE A 224 2.76 -1.50 -14.12
N GLY A 225 2.99 -2.68 -14.66
CA GLY A 225 1.96 -3.73 -14.75
C GLY A 225 2.35 -5.02 -14.04
N LEU A 226 1.42 -5.99 -14.08
CA LEU A 226 1.68 -7.31 -13.51
C LEU A 226 2.91 -7.96 -14.16
N SER A 227 3.80 -8.52 -13.34
CA SER A 227 5.14 -8.97 -13.76
C SER A 227 5.14 -9.95 -14.93
N PHE A 228 4.11 -10.79 -15.04
CA PHE A 228 3.97 -11.76 -16.14
C PHE A 228 3.44 -11.13 -17.45
N LEU A 229 2.99 -9.86 -17.41
CA LEU A 229 2.51 -9.10 -18.56
C LEU A 229 3.49 -7.99 -18.98
N ALA A 230 4.32 -7.52 -18.08
CA ALA A 230 5.13 -6.33 -18.29
C ALA A 230 6.01 -6.38 -19.54
N ASP A 231 6.61 -7.54 -19.85
CA ASP A 231 7.43 -7.71 -21.07
C ASP A 231 6.56 -7.81 -22.33
N LYS A 232 5.39 -8.48 -22.27
CA LYS A 232 4.47 -8.60 -23.41
C LYS A 232 3.98 -7.24 -23.88
N PHE A 233 3.72 -6.33 -22.95
CA PHE A 233 3.13 -5.00 -23.19
C PHE A 233 4.17 -3.88 -23.24
N ASP A 234 5.46 -4.19 -23.19
CA ASP A 234 6.57 -3.24 -23.19
C ASP A 234 6.44 -2.13 -22.12
N LEU A 235 5.97 -2.49 -20.92
CA LEU A 235 5.74 -1.55 -19.83
C LEU A 235 7.05 -1.04 -19.21
N ASP A 236 7.04 0.12 -18.57
CA ASP A 236 8.21 0.72 -17.91
C ASP A 236 8.67 -0.07 -16.68
N GLY A 237 7.70 -0.69 -15.97
CA GLY A 237 7.96 -1.42 -14.74
C GLY A 237 7.04 -2.60 -14.52
N ALA A 238 7.36 -3.36 -13.47
CA ALA A 238 6.64 -4.57 -13.10
C ALA A 238 6.40 -4.61 -11.59
N PHE A 239 5.23 -5.09 -11.19
CA PHE A 239 4.91 -5.50 -9.83
C PHE A 239 4.27 -6.88 -9.83
N SER A 240 4.21 -7.54 -8.68
CA SER A 240 3.55 -8.85 -8.54
C SER A 240 2.33 -8.75 -7.62
N TRP A 241 1.52 -9.81 -7.64
CA TRP A 241 0.41 -10.01 -6.71
C TRP A 241 0.65 -11.30 -5.91
N PRO A 242 0.00 -11.51 -4.75
CA PRO A 242 0.11 -12.78 -4.05
C PRO A 242 -0.17 -13.95 -4.98
N PRO A 243 0.76 -14.93 -5.13
CA PRO A 243 0.67 -15.98 -6.15
C PRO A 243 -0.29 -17.12 -5.75
N ALA A 244 -1.52 -16.77 -5.36
CA ALA A 244 -2.58 -17.71 -5.04
C ALA A 244 -3.26 -18.20 -6.32
N ILE A 245 -2.96 -19.43 -6.75
CA ILE A 245 -3.44 -20.02 -7.99
C ILE A 245 -3.79 -21.49 -7.75
N GLY A 246 -4.87 -21.95 -8.37
CA GLY A 246 -5.26 -23.37 -8.41
C GLY A 246 -6.17 -23.84 -7.29
N GLY A 247 -6.78 -22.93 -6.54
CA GLY A 247 -7.86 -23.21 -5.58
C GLY A 247 -7.45 -24.01 -4.36
N LYS A 248 -6.14 -24.09 -4.05
CA LYS A 248 -5.59 -24.92 -2.97
C LYS A 248 -4.54 -24.13 -2.16
N GLU A 249 -4.15 -24.68 -1.02
CA GLU A 249 -3.02 -24.16 -0.26
C GLU A 249 -1.74 -24.23 -1.08
N ILE A 250 -1.04 -23.08 -1.14
CA ILE A 250 0.24 -22.94 -1.82
C ILE A 250 1.36 -23.15 -0.82
N PRO A 251 2.18 -24.21 -0.96
CA PRO A 251 3.29 -24.47 -0.06
C PRO A 251 4.28 -23.30 -0.01
N VAL A 252 4.86 -23.06 1.17
CA VAL A 252 5.82 -21.96 1.42
C VAL A 252 6.94 -21.93 0.37
N LYS A 253 7.54 -23.08 0.05
CA LYS A 253 8.59 -23.17 -0.97
C LYS A 253 8.11 -22.70 -2.35
N GLN A 254 6.88 -23.00 -2.71
CA GLN A 254 6.32 -22.67 -4.01
C GLN A 254 6.05 -21.17 -4.12
N TRP A 255 5.31 -20.56 -3.16
CA TRP A 255 5.01 -19.14 -3.27
C TRP A 255 6.26 -18.28 -3.14
N LYS A 256 7.27 -18.69 -2.33
CA LYS A 256 8.57 -18.00 -2.30
C LYS A 256 9.27 -18.03 -3.66
N SER A 257 9.35 -19.21 -4.28
CA SER A 257 9.95 -19.35 -5.62
C SER A 257 9.20 -18.53 -6.67
N ASN A 258 7.88 -18.50 -6.61
CA ASN A 258 7.06 -17.70 -7.53
C ASN A 258 7.30 -16.19 -7.34
N LEU A 259 7.37 -15.72 -6.09
CA LEU A 259 7.65 -14.32 -5.78
C LEU A 259 9.06 -13.91 -6.23
N GLU A 260 10.08 -14.71 -5.89
CA GLU A 260 11.44 -14.48 -6.34
C GLU A 260 11.58 -14.51 -7.87
N SER A 261 10.80 -15.36 -8.55
CA SER A 261 10.76 -15.40 -10.01
C SER A 261 10.12 -14.15 -10.60
N ALA A 262 9.02 -13.68 -10.01
CA ALA A 262 8.36 -12.44 -10.42
C ALA A 262 9.26 -11.20 -10.24
N HIS A 263 10.20 -11.25 -9.28
CA HIS A 263 11.18 -10.19 -9.07
C HIS A 263 12.36 -10.24 -10.06
N LYS A 264 12.52 -11.31 -10.85
CA LYS A 264 13.56 -11.41 -11.91
C LYS A 264 13.07 -10.80 -13.21
N THR A 265 12.84 -9.51 -13.21
CA THR A 265 12.44 -8.76 -14.42
C THR A 265 13.60 -7.93 -14.94
N LYS A 266 13.58 -7.63 -16.26
CA LYS A 266 14.48 -6.63 -16.87
C LYS A 266 13.91 -5.21 -16.76
N ARG A 267 12.69 -5.07 -16.31
CA ARG A 267 11.96 -3.81 -16.11
C ARG A 267 12.33 -3.20 -14.77
N ARG A 268 11.93 -1.95 -14.54
CA ARG A 268 11.92 -1.40 -13.18
C ARG A 268 11.04 -2.28 -12.30
N LEU A 269 11.51 -2.60 -11.12
CA LEU A 269 10.79 -3.49 -10.21
C LEU A 269 10.15 -2.69 -9.08
N MET A 270 8.87 -2.95 -8.79
CA MET A 270 8.21 -2.68 -7.52
C MET A 270 7.92 -4.03 -6.85
N PRO A 271 8.81 -4.52 -5.99
CA PRO A 271 8.62 -5.80 -5.33
C PRO A 271 7.42 -5.75 -4.40
N THR A 272 6.76 -6.90 -4.23
CA THR A 272 5.54 -6.99 -3.43
C THR A 272 5.78 -7.78 -2.15
N ALA A 273 5.35 -7.20 -1.01
CA ALA A 273 5.14 -7.91 0.24
C ALA A 273 3.65 -8.17 0.45
N PHE A 274 3.30 -9.28 1.10
CA PHE A 274 1.92 -9.62 1.44
C PHE A 274 1.83 -10.45 2.72
N PRO A 275 0.72 -10.34 3.50
CA PRO A 275 0.59 -11.03 4.78
C PRO A 275 0.18 -12.50 4.66
N GLY A 276 -0.51 -12.84 3.61
CA GLY A 276 -1.14 -14.12 3.28
C GLY A 276 -2.14 -13.90 2.16
N PHE A 277 -2.95 -14.92 1.89
CA PHE A 277 -4.07 -14.86 0.95
C PHE A 277 -5.11 -15.88 1.38
N GLN A 278 -6.34 -15.45 1.59
CA GLN A 278 -7.47 -16.31 1.92
C GLN A 278 -8.75 -15.68 1.41
N ASP A 279 -9.09 -15.97 0.15
CA ASP A 279 -10.28 -15.38 -0.45
C ASP A 279 -11.58 -16.01 0.07
N ILE A 280 -12.66 -15.23 0.03
CA ILE A 280 -14.01 -15.62 0.41
C ILE A 280 -14.89 -15.99 -0.79
N TYR A 281 -14.36 -15.93 -2.03
CA TYR A 281 -15.15 -15.94 -3.25
C TYR A 281 -15.95 -17.23 -3.46
N ALA A 282 -15.38 -18.39 -3.12
CA ALA A 282 -16.09 -19.67 -3.25
C ALA A 282 -17.25 -19.78 -2.27
N GLU A 283 -17.07 -19.32 -1.03
CA GLU A 283 -18.12 -19.28 -0.01
C GLU A 283 -19.20 -18.27 -0.37
N ALA A 284 -18.80 -17.12 -0.91
CA ALA A 284 -19.69 -16.09 -1.42
C ALA A 284 -20.39 -16.46 -2.74
N LYS A 285 -20.03 -17.60 -3.35
CA LYS A 285 -20.57 -18.07 -4.64
C LYS A 285 -20.34 -17.09 -5.80
N VAL A 286 -19.25 -16.32 -5.74
CA VAL A 286 -18.85 -15.38 -6.82
C VAL A 286 -18.12 -16.18 -7.91
N HIS A 287 -17.10 -16.94 -7.54
CA HIS A 287 -16.35 -17.88 -8.37
C HIS A 287 -15.56 -18.85 -7.47
N ASP A 288 -14.88 -19.84 -8.05
CA ASP A 288 -14.00 -20.74 -7.32
C ASP A 288 -12.87 -19.97 -6.63
N SER A 289 -12.43 -20.42 -5.44
CA SER A 289 -11.29 -19.85 -4.77
C SER A 289 -10.04 -19.84 -5.67
N ARG A 290 -9.30 -18.77 -5.65
CA ARG A 290 -8.00 -18.69 -6.33
C ARG A 290 -6.94 -19.55 -5.65
N GLY A 291 -7.01 -19.69 -4.32
CA GLY A 291 -6.08 -20.48 -3.52
C GLY A 291 -5.91 -19.92 -2.12
N PHE A 292 -4.96 -20.52 -1.39
CA PHE A 292 -4.69 -20.14 -0.01
C PHE A 292 -3.18 -20.04 0.26
N ILE A 293 -2.75 -18.93 0.84
CA ILE A 293 -1.41 -18.73 1.41
C ILE A 293 -1.56 -18.39 2.87
N ALA A 294 -1.17 -19.31 3.76
CA ALA A 294 -1.32 -19.15 5.19
C ALA A 294 -0.57 -17.91 5.72
N HIS A 295 -1.22 -17.14 6.59
CA HIS A 295 -0.63 -15.97 7.27
C HIS A 295 0.47 -16.35 8.25
N ARG A 296 0.40 -17.55 8.84
CA ARG A 296 1.40 -18.14 9.75
C ARG A 296 1.79 -17.20 10.90
N GLU A 297 0.77 -16.62 11.57
CA GLU A 297 0.98 -15.67 12.68
C GLU A 297 1.90 -14.49 12.29
N GLY A 298 1.71 -13.96 11.08
CA GLY A 298 2.49 -12.87 10.52
C GLY A 298 3.86 -13.27 9.96
N LYS A 299 4.25 -14.55 10.03
CA LYS A 299 5.54 -15.01 9.48
C LYS A 299 5.60 -14.85 7.97
N THR A 300 4.48 -15.04 7.25
CA THR A 300 4.42 -14.83 5.81
C THR A 300 4.73 -13.38 5.46
N PHE A 301 4.15 -12.41 6.18
CA PHE A 301 4.43 -11.00 5.96
C PHE A 301 5.90 -10.65 6.22
N ARG A 302 6.46 -11.14 7.33
CA ARG A 302 7.89 -10.94 7.65
C ARG A 302 8.80 -11.44 6.54
N GLU A 303 8.53 -12.61 6.00
CA GLU A 303 9.33 -13.22 4.95
C GLU A 303 9.18 -12.49 3.61
N THR A 304 7.96 -12.14 3.19
CA THR A 304 7.70 -11.43 1.93
C THR A 304 8.26 -10.00 1.96
N LEU A 305 8.14 -9.29 3.08
CA LEU A 305 8.73 -7.96 3.26
C LEU A 305 10.27 -8.03 3.23
N SER A 306 10.88 -9.03 3.86
CA SER A 306 12.33 -9.23 3.80
C SER A 306 12.80 -9.52 2.37
N ILE A 307 12.08 -10.34 1.60
CA ILE A 307 12.38 -10.62 0.20
C ILE A 307 12.25 -9.32 -0.63
N ALA A 308 11.21 -8.52 -0.42
CA ALA A 308 11.00 -7.27 -1.12
C ALA A 308 12.12 -6.26 -0.81
N LYS A 309 12.45 -6.04 0.46
CA LYS A 309 13.54 -5.14 0.90
C LYS A 309 14.90 -5.55 0.33
N ALA A 310 15.18 -6.85 0.23
CA ALA A 310 16.44 -7.37 -0.31
C ALA A 310 16.66 -7.05 -1.80
N THR A 311 15.62 -6.68 -2.55
CA THR A 311 15.75 -6.26 -3.96
C THR A 311 16.41 -4.89 -4.11
N ARG A 312 16.39 -4.05 -3.06
CA ARG A 312 16.84 -2.65 -3.05
C ARG A 312 16.13 -1.76 -4.10
N ALA A 313 14.95 -2.16 -4.55
CA ALA A 313 14.11 -1.32 -5.40
C ALA A 313 13.65 -0.07 -4.61
N PRO A 314 13.54 1.11 -5.25
CA PRO A 314 13.20 2.35 -4.55
C PRO A 314 11.77 2.36 -4.00
N LEU A 315 10.88 1.54 -4.57
CA LEU A 315 9.48 1.46 -4.19
C LEU A 315 9.14 0.00 -3.88
N ILE A 316 8.46 -0.23 -2.75
CA ILE A 316 7.95 -1.54 -2.32
C ILE A 316 6.43 -1.44 -2.21
N GLN A 317 5.70 -2.40 -2.80
CA GLN A 317 4.27 -2.54 -2.62
C GLN A 317 3.96 -3.48 -1.47
N ILE A 318 2.96 -3.14 -0.65
CA ILE A 318 2.27 -4.10 0.22
C ILE A 318 0.91 -4.40 -0.39
N ALA A 319 0.65 -5.65 -0.72
CA ALA A 319 -0.64 -6.14 -1.18
C ALA A 319 -1.32 -6.94 -0.05
N THR A 320 -2.26 -6.29 0.70
CA THR A 320 -2.85 -4.96 0.56
C THR A 320 -3.03 -4.28 1.93
N TRP A 321 -3.51 -3.05 1.95
CA TRP A 321 -4.01 -2.44 3.20
C TRP A 321 -5.26 -3.17 3.66
N ASN A 322 -6.30 -3.26 2.80
CA ASN A 322 -7.65 -3.61 3.21
C ASN A 322 -8.45 -4.45 2.20
N ASP A 323 -7.83 -5.33 1.43
CA ASP A 323 -8.62 -6.29 0.62
C ASP A 323 -9.11 -7.45 1.49
N PHE A 324 -10.26 -7.23 2.14
CA PHE A 324 -10.92 -8.24 2.98
C PHE A 324 -11.46 -9.41 2.17
N GLY A 325 -11.83 -9.19 0.90
CA GLY A 325 -12.32 -10.22 0.00
C GLY A 325 -11.26 -11.27 -0.33
N GLU A 326 -10.00 -10.85 -0.48
CA GLU A 326 -8.85 -11.72 -0.72
C GLU A 326 -8.08 -12.10 0.56
N GLY A 327 -8.39 -11.45 1.69
CA GLY A 327 -7.72 -11.70 2.95
C GLY A 327 -6.24 -11.31 2.94
N THR A 328 -5.84 -10.37 2.07
CA THR A 328 -4.47 -9.86 1.97
C THR A 328 -4.22 -8.64 2.86
N ILE A 329 -5.02 -8.48 3.92
CA ILE A 329 -5.10 -7.27 4.76
C ILE A 329 -3.92 -7.14 5.73
N ILE A 330 -3.41 -5.89 5.88
CA ILE A 330 -2.54 -5.47 6.98
C ILE A 330 -3.22 -4.46 7.90
N GLU A 331 -4.39 -3.92 7.52
CA GLU A 331 -5.25 -3.15 8.40
C GLU A 331 -5.52 -3.96 9.68
N PRO A 332 -5.51 -3.35 10.87
CA PRO A 332 -5.77 -4.07 12.11
C PRO A 332 -7.12 -4.80 12.11
N THR A 333 -7.07 -6.10 12.40
CA THR A 333 -8.23 -6.97 12.53
C THR A 333 -8.33 -7.55 13.94
N GLU A 334 -9.44 -8.18 14.27
CA GLU A 334 -9.56 -8.87 15.55
C GLU A 334 -8.61 -10.08 15.65
N GLU A 335 -8.34 -10.75 14.52
CA GLU A 335 -7.49 -11.94 14.45
C GLU A 335 -5.99 -11.62 14.57
N PHE A 336 -5.54 -10.52 13.97
CA PHE A 336 -4.12 -10.17 13.90
C PHE A 336 -3.74 -8.94 14.75
N GLY A 337 -4.72 -8.21 15.29
CA GLY A 337 -4.46 -6.96 16.01
C GLY A 337 -3.64 -5.99 15.16
N PHE A 338 -2.63 -5.39 15.74
CA PHE A 338 -1.70 -4.47 15.07
C PHE A 338 -0.42 -5.18 14.57
N GLY A 339 -0.34 -6.51 14.61
CA GLY A 339 0.89 -7.27 14.44
C GLY A 339 1.65 -7.00 13.14
N TYR A 340 0.96 -6.74 12.02
CA TYR A 340 1.62 -6.40 10.75
C TYR A 340 2.25 -5.00 10.80
N LEU A 341 1.54 -4.02 11.37
CA LEU A 341 2.03 -2.65 11.52
C LEU A 341 3.18 -2.58 12.55
N GLU A 342 3.07 -3.34 13.63
CA GLU A 342 4.16 -3.47 14.61
C GLU A 342 5.43 -4.01 13.97
N HIS A 343 5.30 -4.97 13.03
CA HIS A 343 6.46 -5.51 12.32
C HIS A 343 7.11 -4.49 11.39
N LEU A 344 6.35 -3.60 10.75
CA LEU A 344 6.91 -2.50 9.97
C LEU A 344 7.80 -1.62 10.84
N ILE A 345 7.31 -1.21 12.03
CA ILE A 345 8.09 -0.43 13.00
C ILE A 345 9.36 -1.18 13.44
N GLU A 346 9.28 -2.48 13.72
CA GLU A 346 10.42 -3.30 14.16
C GLU A 346 11.53 -3.41 13.12
N THR A 347 11.18 -3.36 11.85
CA THR A 347 12.12 -3.53 10.73
C THR A 347 12.59 -2.24 10.10
N ASP A 348 12.12 -1.10 10.61
CA ASP A 348 12.59 0.23 10.22
C ASP A 348 13.63 0.72 11.24
N SER A 349 14.90 0.78 10.82
CA SER A 349 16.00 1.30 11.65
C SER A 349 15.84 2.78 12.04
N ASN A 350 14.99 3.51 11.31
CA ASN A 350 14.71 4.93 11.50
C ASN A 350 13.31 5.17 12.07
N ALA A 351 12.67 4.15 12.62
CA ALA A 351 11.31 4.24 13.15
C ALA A 351 11.15 5.39 14.16
N LYS A 352 10.26 6.32 13.83
CA LYS A 352 9.97 7.51 14.66
C LYS A 352 8.94 7.22 15.74
N TYR A 353 8.18 6.15 15.59
CA TYR A 353 7.04 5.80 16.43
C TYR A 353 7.22 4.41 17.05
N THR A 354 6.43 4.13 18.07
CA THR A 354 6.49 2.88 18.81
C THR A 354 5.20 2.06 18.58
N LYS A 355 5.25 0.76 18.86
CA LYS A 355 4.06 -0.11 18.84
C LYS A 355 2.91 0.44 19.71
N ALA A 356 3.23 1.11 20.82
CA ALA A 356 2.22 1.71 21.69
C ALA A 356 1.50 2.89 21.03
N ASP A 357 2.13 3.56 20.06
CA ASP A 357 1.53 4.67 19.33
C ASP A 357 0.44 4.21 18.37
N LEU A 358 0.52 3.00 17.83
CA LEU A 358 -0.48 2.42 16.93
C LEU A 358 -1.89 2.29 17.54
N LYS A 359 -1.99 2.32 18.88
CA LYS A 359 -3.28 2.29 19.56
C LYS A 359 -4.00 3.65 19.58
N LEU A 360 -3.25 4.75 19.36
CA LEU A 360 -3.80 6.11 19.46
C LEU A 360 -4.85 6.42 18.38
N PRO A 361 -4.65 6.03 17.08
CA PRO A 361 -5.68 6.22 16.06
C PRO A 361 -6.99 5.49 16.38
N LEU A 362 -6.93 4.26 16.92
CA LEU A 362 -8.14 3.54 17.34
C LEU A 362 -8.86 4.23 18.51
N MET A 363 -8.10 4.76 19.46
CA MET A 363 -8.69 5.54 20.56
C MET A 363 -9.34 6.83 20.04
N LEU A 364 -8.68 7.52 19.09
CA LEU A 364 -9.24 8.71 18.44
C LEU A 364 -10.54 8.36 17.68
N PHE A 365 -10.55 7.27 16.92
CA PHE A 365 -11.72 6.81 16.20
C PHE A 365 -12.93 6.61 17.16
N LYS A 366 -12.71 5.95 18.30
CA LYS A 366 -13.75 5.78 19.34
C LYS A 366 -14.23 7.12 19.91
N LEU A 367 -13.33 8.09 20.06
CA LEU A 367 -13.69 9.45 20.49
C LEU A 367 -14.52 10.20 19.45
N ARG A 368 -14.25 10.01 18.16
CA ARG A 368 -15.05 10.52 17.04
C ARG A 368 -16.47 9.95 17.08
N GLN A 369 -16.59 8.63 17.24
CA GLN A 369 -17.90 7.98 17.36
C GLN A 369 -18.71 8.47 18.56
N ALA A 370 -18.05 8.88 19.63
CA ALA A 370 -18.67 9.46 20.82
C ALA A 370 -18.88 10.99 20.74
N ASN A 371 -18.63 11.62 19.57
CA ASN A 371 -18.72 13.07 19.36
C ASN A 371 -17.93 13.91 20.39
N SER A 372 -16.74 13.46 20.78
CA SER A 372 -15.93 14.11 21.81
C SER A 372 -15.32 15.43 21.30
N GLU A 373 -15.49 16.52 22.01
CA GLU A 373 -14.92 17.84 21.71
C GLU A 373 -13.39 17.83 21.66
N SER A 374 -12.75 16.96 22.46
CA SER A 374 -11.28 16.84 22.49
C SER A 374 -10.69 16.14 21.27
N ALA A 375 -11.49 15.47 20.42
CA ALA A 375 -11.00 14.68 19.30
C ALA A 375 -10.17 15.50 18.29
N ASN A 376 -10.54 16.78 18.04
CA ASN A 376 -9.79 17.62 17.10
C ASN A 376 -8.37 17.91 17.57
N ALA A 377 -8.17 18.29 18.83
CA ALA A 377 -6.84 18.57 19.36
C ALA A 377 -5.96 17.31 19.39
N ILE A 378 -6.54 16.15 19.67
CA ILE A 378 -5.85 14.86 19.62
C ILE A 378 -5.44 14.51 18.18
N ALA A 379 -6.36 14.67 17.22
CA ALA A 379 -6.08 14.45 15.80
C ALA A 379 -4.92 15.34 15.31
N ASP A 380 -4.96 16.64 15.63
CA ASP A 380 -3.92 17.58 15.22
C ASP A 380 -2.55 17.22 15.80
N ALA A 381 -2.50 16.74 17.06
CA ALA A 381 -1.27 16.22 17.65
C ALA A 381 -0.75 15.01 16.88
N LEU A 382 -1.60 14.04 16.54
CA LEU A 382 -1.23 12.83 15.79
C LEU A 382 -0.78 13.16 14.35
N PHE A 383 -1.45 14.07 13.66
CA PHE A 383 -1.00 14.51 12.32
C PHE A 383 0.36 15.22 12.35
N LYS A 384 0.70 15.91 13.44
CA LYS A 384 2.03 16.49 13.67
C LYS A 384 3.06 15.44 14.13
N GLY A 385 2.64 14.21 14.42
CA GLY A 385 3.48 13.14 14.96
C GLY A 385 3.79 13.28 16.45
N ASP A 386 3.08 14.17 17.16
CA ASP A 386 3.25 14.36 18.61
C ASP A 386 2.36 13.39 19.40
N CYS A 387 2.80 12.12 19.44
CA CYS A 387 2.11 11.06 20.16
C CYS A 387 2.10 11.29 21.68
N GLU A 388 3.07 12.02 22.23
CA GLU A 388 3.12 12.33 23.66
C GLU A 388 2.00 13.30 24.03
N LEU A 389 1.85 14.40 23.27
CA LEU A 389 0.75 15.34 23.44
C LEU A 389 -0.61 14.65 23.26
N ALA A 390 -0.75 13.80 22.25
CA ALA A 390 -1.99 13.05 22.03
C ALA A 390 -2.37 12.21 23.27
N ARG A 391 -1.41 11.46 23.83
CA ARG A 391 -1.63 10.69 25.09
C ARG A 391 -2.00 11.58 26.27
N LYS A 392 -1.35 12.73 26.42
CA LYS A 392 -1.67 13.68 27.50
C LYS A 392 -3.11 14.17 27.39
N LEU A 393 -3.52 14.58 26.20
CA LEU A 393 -4.90 15.05 25.95
C LEU A 393 -5.95 13.96 26.22
N MET A 394 -5.68 12.72 25.81
CA MET A 394 -6.55 11.56 26.08
C MET A 394 -6.67 11.29 27.59
N LYS A 395 -5.57 11.36 28.36
CA LYS A 395 -5.59 11.17 29.82
C LYS A 395 -6.35 12.26 30.55
N GLN A 396 -6.18 13.52 30.17
CA GLN A 396 -6.92 14.66 30.77
C GLN A 396 -8.43 14.49 30.61
N ARG A 397 -8.89 14.02 29.46
CA ARG A 397 -10.31 13.72 29.24
C ARG A 397 -10.85 12.62 30.18
N ASN A 398 -10.08 11.52 30.34
CA ASN A 398 -10.52 10.41 31.18
C ASN A 398 -10.66 10.84 32.65
N ASN A 399 -9.82 11.74 33.13
CA ASN A 399 -9.91 12.30 34.48
C ASN A 399 -11.11 13.26 34.64
N LEU A 400 -11.52 13.96 33.57
CA LEU A 400 -12.70 14.82 33.56
C LEU A 400 -14.01 14.00 33.45
N ALA A 401 -13.97 12.82 32.82
CA ALA A 401 -15.11 11.94 32.66
C ALA A 401 -15.40 11.05 33.90
N ASN A 402 -14.39 10.86 34.76
CA ASN A 402 -14.50 10.18 36.07
C ASN A 402 -13.84 11.09 37.13
N PRO A 403 -14.49 12.17 37.60
CA PRO A 403 -14.06 12.85 38.82
C PRO A 403 -14.27 11.87 40.00
N GLU A 404 -13.19 11.61 40.73
CA GLU A 404 -13.26 10.83 42.00
C GLU A 404 -14.26 11.39 42.98
#